data_f6cf8bbef2942de9e18212e8a65480e9
#
_entry.id   f6cf8bbef2942de9e18212e8a65480e9
#
_cell.length_a   1.000
_cell.length_b   1.000
_cell.length_c   1.000
_cell.angle_alpha   90.00
_cell.angle_beta   90.00
_cell.angle_gamma   90.00
#
_symmetry.space_group_name_H-M   'P 1'
#
loop_
_entity.id
_entity.type
_entity.pdbx_description
1 polymer ?
#
loop_
_entity_poly.entity_id
_entity_poly.type
_entity_poly.pdbx_seq_one_letter_code
_entity_poly.pdbx_strand_id
1 'polypeptide(L)'
;MSHRTAVAALVTCAALLAATGCSSNFGSDKKTTQDTGSKQHLTVLIASSGGAETKAVKDAAAAWAKQSGNTVTVDVAKDINQQLAQSFAGHKPPDAFYVDSSQFANYAKGGSLYPYGDQIKDADDFSAQLRTSFTYDGKLVCLPKDTSTLALAINTRLWKKAGLTAKDYPTTWAQLKTVAGKLTKGNVTGLVINGEYARIGAFMREAGGWITNSDQTKMTADSPQNAKALDYVRSLLKSGSLKYATQVDTTWGGEALGKGKAAMTIEGNWLAGGMKADYPDAKYAVVPLPAGPAGKGTLAFSQCWGVAQESAHRTAAVDLVTYLTTRAQMLKNADSFGVMPSRTSALAEYAKKNPSAKAWADATAYAQGPVTVAGFDKVLTQFNTDLAQLNTGDPEKILADLQSNGEQALTKGN
;
A
#
# COMPACT_ATOMS: atom_id res chain seq x y z
N MET A 1 -52.75 -41.30 33.09
CA MET A 1 -53.40 -42.26 32.21
C MET A 1 -52.49 -42.44 31.04
N SER A 2 -51.86 -43.51 31.01
CA SER A 2 -51.89 -44.78 30.29
C SER A 2 -50.87 -44.76 29.15
N HIS A 3 -49.77 -45.41 29.34
CA HIS A 3 -49.33 -46.79 29.10
C HIS A 3 -48.79 -47.05 27.67
N ARG A 4 -47.48 -47.45 27.65
CA ARG A 4 -46.91 -48.73 27.12
C ARG A 4 -46.74 -48.78 25.60
N THR A 5 -45.72 -49.34 24.97
CA THR A 5 -44.79 -50.42 25.33
C THR A 5 -43.61 -50.47 24.33
N ALA A 6 -42.47 -50.97 24.77
CA ALA A 6 -41.30 -51.32 24.02
C ALA A 6 -41.46 -52.54 23.10
N VAL A 7 -40.68 -52.66 22.04
CA VAL A 7 -40.21 -53.96 21.50
C VAL A 7 -38.77 -53.84 21.04
N ALA A 8 -37.91 -54.66 21.68
CA ALA A 8 -36.55 -54.93 21.28
C ALA A 8 -36.51 -56.09 20.27
N ALA A 9 -35.58 -56.02 19.31
CA ALA A 9 -35.17 -57.22 18.56
C ALA A 9 -33.65 -57.21 18.41
N LEU A 10 -33.03 -58.10 19.17
CA LEU A 10 -31.63 -58.58 18.98
C LEU A 10 -31.59 -59.51 17.75
N VAL A 11 -30.55 -59.34 16.91
CA VAL A 11 -30.01 -60.43 16.08
C VAL A 11 -28.49 -60.36 16.14
N THR A 12 -27.95 -61.40 16.77
CA THR A 12 -26.53 -61.79 16.83
C THR A 12 -26.15 -62.62 15.61
N CYS A 13 -24.98 -62.42 15.03
CA CYS A 13 -24.11 -63.46 14.42
C CYS A 13 -22.79 -62.81 13.95
N ALA A 14 -21.78 -63.14 14.62
CA ALA A 14 -20.71 -64.13 14.43
C ALA A 14 -19.45 -63.54 13.76
N ALA A 15 -18.39 -63.65 14.51
CA ALA A 15 -17.01 -63.24 14.26
C ALA A 15 -16.33 -64.05 13.14
N LEU A 16 -15.41 -63.38 12.41
CA LEU A 16 -14.25 -64.04 11.82
C LEU A 16 -13.03 -63.11 12.00
N LEU A 17 -12.12 -63.54 12.83
CA LEU A 17 -10.77 -63.02 13.05
C LEU A 17 -9.89 -63.31 11.85
N ALA A 18 -9.22 -62.30 11.33
CA ALA A 18 -7.95 -62.40 10.64
C ALA A 18 -7.03 -61.28 11.11
N ALA A 19 -6.06 -61.66 11.92
CA ALA A 19 -4.98 -60.83 12.39
C ALA A 19 -3.90 -60.74 11.31
N THR A 20 -3.50 -59.51 10.93
CA THR A 20 -2.17 -59.27 10.40
C THR A 20 -1.70 -57.88 10.78
N GLY A 21 -0.64 -57.84 11.57
CA GLY A 21 0.51 -56.96 11.47
C GLY A 21 0.34 -55.48 11.83
N CYS A 22 0.62 -55.13 13.10
CA CYS A 22 1.07 -53.83 13.50
C CYS A 22 2.35 -53.45 12.77
N SER A 23 2.33 -52.30 12.05
CA SER A 23 3.52 -51.51 11.81
C SER A 23 3.14 -50.06 12.09
N SER A 24 3.53 -49.59 13.27
CA SER A 24 3.53 -48.20 13.66
C SER A 24 4.59 -47.46 12.83
N ASN A 25 4.18 -46.62 11.87
CA ASN A 25 5.04 -45.63 11.29
C ASN A 25 4.40 -44.25 11.50
N PHE A 26 4.71 -43.62 12.62
CA PHE A 26 4.54 -42.20 12.84
C PHE A 26 5.66 -41.50 12.05
N GLY A 27 5.32 -40.79 11.00
CA GLY A 27 6.25 -40.01 10.22
C GLY A 27 5.82 -39.94 8.75
N SER A 28 4.66 -39.40 8.45
CA SER A 28 4.39 -38.99 7.06
C SER A 28 4.49 -37.49 6.94
N ASP A 29 5.72 -37.05 6.63
CA ASP A 29 5.90 -35.86 5.86
C ASP A 29 4.97 -35.95 4.66
N LYS A 30 3.90 -35.16 4.65
CA LYS A 30 3.13 -34.88 3.44
C LYS A 30 4.07 -34.14 2.48
N LYS A 31 4.86 -34.88 1.71
CA LYS A 31 5.40 -34.35 0.46
C LYS A 31 4.20 -33.93 -0.36
N THR A 32 3.98 -32.61 -0.41
CA THR A 32 3.14 -31.98 -1.42
C THR A 32 3.80 -32.31 -2.77
N THR A 33 3.27 -33.32 -3.47
CA THR A 33 3.65 -33.60 -4.86
C THR A 33 3.28 -32.37 -5.67
N GLN A 34 4.28 -31.61 -6.07
CA GLN A 34 4.12 -30.57 -7.09
C GLN A 34 3.71 -31.26 -8.38
N ASP A 35 2.47 -31.06 -8.79
CA ASP A 35 1.95 -31.53 -10.08
C ASP A 35 2.52 -30.65 -11.19
N THR A 36 3.61 -31.07 -11.81
CA THR A 36 4.35 -30.33 -12.82
C THR A 36 3.85 -30.57 -14.26
N GLY A 37 2.69 -31.20 -14.44
CA GLY A 37 2.23 -31.64 -15.77
C GLY A 37 0.78 -31.34 -16.16
N SER A 38 -0.08 -30.97 -15.23
CA SER A 38 -1.50 -30.67 -15.53
C SER A 38 -1.77 -29.18 -15.64
N LYS A 39 -2.73 -28.78 -16.49
CA LYS A 39 -3.25 -27.40 -16.55
C LYS A 39 -3.81 -27.04 -15.19
N GLN A 40 -3.32 -25.93 -14.62
CA GLN A 40 -3.75 -25.45 -13.31
C GLN A 40 -4.70 -24.26 -13.48
N HIS A 41 -5.62 -24.11 -12.52
CA HIS A 41 -6.49 -22.96 -12.41
C HIS A 41 -6.08 -22.13 -11.20
N LEU A 42 -5.62 -20.89 -11.45
CA LEU A 42 -5.18 -19.97 -10.41
C LEU A 42 -6.27 -18.93 -10.11
N THR A 43 -6.37 -18.60 -8.83
CA THR A 43 -7.21 -17.50 -8.34
C THR A 43 -6.33 -16.34 -7.90
N VAL A 44 -6.68 -15.14 -8.33
CA VAL A 44 -5.95 -13.90 -8.03
C VAL A 44 -6.88 -12.88 -7.42
N LEU A 45 -6.53 -12.30 -6.27
CA LEU A 45 -7.30 -11.26 -5.60
C LEU A 45 -6.54 -9.93 -5.62
N ILE A 46 -7.17 -8.87 -6.11
CA ILE A 46 -6.56 -7.54 -6.17
C ILE A 46 -7.42 -6.47 -5.48
N ALA A 47 -6.76 -5.46 -4.91
CA ALA A 47 -7.40 -4.20 -4.51
C ALA A 47 -7.16 -3.19 -5.64
N SER A 48 -8.12 -3.06 -6.53
CA SER A 48 -7.96 -2.20 -7.71
C SER A 48 -8.27 -0.74 -7.38
N SER A 49 -7.43 0.17 -7.86
CA SER A 49 -7.66 1.62 -7.81
C SER A 49 -8.67 2.11 -8.87
N GLY A 50 -9.18 1.20 -9.72
CA GLY A 50 -10.18 1.52 -10.74
C GLY A 50 -10.22 0.56 -11.92
N GLY A 51 -11.14 0.81 -12.85
CA GLY A 51 -11.37 -0.06 -14.00
C GLY A 51 -10.15 -0.26 -14.91
N ALA A 52 -9.29 0.76 -15.03
CA ALA A 52 -8.08 0.69 -15.84
C ALA A 52 -7.06 -0.31 -15.28
N GLU A 53 -6.83 -0.29 -13.95
CA GLU A 53 -5.97 -1.26 -13.28
C GLU A 53 -6.54 -2.68 -13.39
N THR A 54 -7.84 -2.84 -13.08
CA THR A 54 -8.51 -4.14 -13.19
C THR A 54 -8.34 -4.74 -14.58
N LYS A 55 -8.54 -3.93 -15.62
CA LYS A 55 -8.37 -4.37 -17.00
C LYS A 55 -6.93 -4.76 -17.30
N ALA A 56 -5.95 -3.93 -16.90
CA ALA A 56 -4.53 -4.19 -17.15
C ALA A 56 -4.07 -5.51 -16.51
N VAL A 57 -4.48 -5.77 -15.26
CA VAL A 57 -4.14 -7.02 -14.56
C VAL A 57 -4.81 -8.22 -15.22
N LYS A 58 -6.11 -8.13 -15.57
CA LYS A 58 -6.81 -9.20 -16.27
C LYS A 58 -6.20 -9.53 -17.64
N ASP A 59 -5.86 -8.51 -18.41
CA ASP A 59 -5.22 -8.68 -19.73
C ASP A 59 -3.83 -9.34 -19.59
N ALA A 60 -3.03 -8.93 -18.59
CA ALA A 60 -1.72 -9.52 -18.35
C ALA A 60 -1.83 -10.98 -17.86
N ALA A 61 -2.75 -11.27 -16.94
CA ALA A 61 -3.01 -12.62 -16.45
C ALA A 61 -3.50 -13.55 -17.60
N ALA A 62 -4.39 -13.06 -18.47
CA ALA A 62 -4.84 -13.81 -19.66
C ALA A 62 -3.71 -14.07 -20.65
N ALA A 63 -2.80 -13.11 -20.85
CA ALA A 63 -1.63 -13.30 -21.71
C ALA A 63 -0.68 -14.37 -21.15
N TRP A 64 -0.42 -14.36 -19.84
CA TRP A 64 0.34 -15.40 -19.17
C TRP A 64 -0.35 -16.77 -19.27
N ALA A 65 -1.66 -16.83 -19.01
CA ALA A 65 -2.44 -18.05 -19.10
C ALA A 65 -2.32 -18.71 -20.49
N LYS A 66 -2.37 -17.89 -21.56
CA LYS A 66 -2.18 -18.37 -22.94
C LYS A 66 -0.77 -18.93 -23.17
N GLN A 67 0.26 -18.37 -22.55
CA GLN A 67 1.65 -18.83 -22.73
C GLN A 67 1.95 -20.10 -21.91
N SER A 68 1.45 -20.16 -20.67
CA SER A 68 1.70 -21.26 -19.73
C SER A 68 0.77 -22.46 -19.94
N GLY A 69 -0.34 -22.30 -20.66
CA GLY A 69 -1.40 -23.29 -20.78
C GLY A 69 -2.32 -23.39 -19.56
N ASN A 70 -2.09 -22.60 -18.52
CA ASN A 70 -2.92 -22.51 -17.32
C ASN A 70 -4.17 -21.63 -17.54
N THR A 71 -5.01 -21.53 -16.51
CA THR A 71 -6.14 -20.59 -16.47
C THR A 71 -6.05 -19.71 -15.23
N VAL A 72 -6.57 -18.48 -15.31
CA VAL A 72 -6.54 -17.52 -14.19
C VAL A 72 -7.89 -16.83 -14.07
N THR A 73 -8.42 -16.79 -12.84
CA THR A 73 -9.52 -15.89 -12.46
C THR A 73 -8.95 -14.73 -11.65
N VAL A 74 -9.28 -13.48 -12.04
CA VAL A 74 -8.88 -12.28 -11.32
C VAL A 74 -10.11 -11.62 -10.73
N ASP A 75 -10.20 -11.61 -9.40
CA ASP A 75 -11.26 -11.01 -8.61
C ASP A 75 -10.80 -9.68 -8.01
N VAL A 76 -11.74 -8.74 -7.87
CA VAL A 76 -11.50 -7.43 -7.25
C VAL A 76 -12.16 -7.42 -5.87
N ALA A 77 -11.34 -7.23 -4.85
CA ALA A 77 -11.81 -7.12 -3.47
C ALA A 77 -12.53 -5.79 -3.23
N LYS A 78 -13.59 -5.81 -2.43
CA LYS A 78 -14.19 -4.59 -1.84
C LYS A 78 -13.34 -4.08 -0.67
N ASP A 79 -12.86 -5.00 0.15
CA ASP A 79 -11.88 -4.80 1.22
C ASP A 79 -10.93 -5.99 1.20
N ILE A 80 -9.74 -5.77 0.67
CA ILE A 80 -8.77 -6.86 0.47
C ILE A 80 -8.25 -7.40 1.80
N ASN A 81 -8.06 -6.54 2.80
CA ASN A 81 -7.53 -6.95 4.09
C ASN A 81 -8.52 -7.85 4.83
N GLN A 82 -9.81 -7.49 4.80
CA GLN A 82 -10.86 -8.31 5.38
C GLN A 82 -11.00 -9.64 4.65
N GLN A 83 -11.01 -9.63 3.32
CA GLN A 83 -11.18 -10.84 2.51
C GLN A 83 -10.00 -11.80 2.65
N LEU A 84 -8.76 -11.28 2.66
CA LEU A 84 -7.57 -12.10 2.91
C LEU A 84 -7.56 -12.69 4.32
N ALA A 85 -7.88 -11.90 5.34
CA ALA A 85 -7.96 -12.40 6.72
C ALA A 85 -8.96 -13.55 6.85
N GLN A 86 -10.14 -13.43 6.22
CA GLN A 86 -11.15 -14.48 6.20
C GLN A 86 -10.69 -15.72 5.43
N SER A 87 -10.04 -15.55 4.28
CA SER A 87 -9.57 -16.65 3.44
C SER A 87 -8.43 -17.43 4.10
N PHE A 88 -7.50 -16.74 4.77
CA PHE A 88 -6.44 -17.39 5.57
C PHE A 88 -7.02 -18.16 6.76
N ALA A 89 -7.96 -17.56 7.50
CA ALA A 89 -8.63 -18.23 8.62
C ALA A 89 -9.44 -19.46 8.16
N GLY A 90 -9.99 -19.41 6.96
CA GLY A 90 -10.74 -20.51 6.34
C GLY A 90 -9.88 -21.55 5.61
N HIS A 91 -8.54 -21.41 5.61
CA HIS A 91 -7.60 -22.27 4.87
C HIS A 91 -7.92 -22.41 3.36
N LYS A 92 -8.43 -21.35 2.76
CA LYS A 92 -8.78 -21.26 1.32
C LYS A 92 -8.36 -19.90 0.74
N PRO A 93 -7.08 -19.54 0.83
CA PRO A 93 -6.60 -18.30 0.27
C PRO A 93 -6.57 -18.36 -1.27
N PRO A 94 -6.66 -17.19 -1.96
CA PRO A 94 -6.31 -17.11 -3.37
C PRO A 94 -4.84 -17.46 -3.57
N ASP A 95 -4.47 -17.93 -4.78
CA ASP A 95 -3.10 -18.38 -5.08
C ASP A 95 -2.11 -17.19 -5.09
N ALA A 96 -2.54 -16.05 -5.68
CA ALA A 96 -1.77 -14.82 -5.67
C ALA A 96 -2.68 -13.62 -5.33
N PHE A 97 -2.14 -12.60 -4.70
CA PHE A 97 -2.93 -11.44 -4.25
C PHE A 97 -2.07 -10.21 -4.00
N TYR A 98 -2.70 -9.03 -3.98
CA TYR A 98 -2.06 -7.82 -3.49
C TYR A 98 -1.93 -7.85 -1.98
N VAL A 99 -0.77 -7.44 -1.50
CA VAL A 99 -0.49 -7.24 -0.07
C VAL A 99 -0.17 -5.78 0.16
N ASP A 100 -0.97 -5.14 0.99
CA ASP A 100 -0.68 -3.79 1.45
C ASP A 100 0.56 -3.80 2.37
N SER A 101 1.43 -2.80 2.23
CA SER A 101 2.64 -2.71 3.05
C SER A 101 2.36 -2.65 4.55
N SER A 102 1.21 -2.11 4.95
CA SER A 102 0.78 -2.07 6.36
C SER A 102 0.40 -3.44 6.93
N GLN A 103 -0.01 -4.39 6.08
CA GLN A 103 -0.40 -5.74 6.47
C GLN A 103 0.67 -6.79 6.20
N PHE A 104 1.70 -6.42 5.42
CA PHE A 104 2.75 -7.34 5.00
C PHE A 104 3.37 -8.10 6.17
N ALA A 105 3.82 -7.38 7.20
CA ALA A 105 4.48 -8.01 8.35
C ALA A 105 3.56 -8.96 9.14
N ASN A 106 2.26 -8.62 9.24
CA ASN A 106 1.26 -9.49 9.89
C ASN A 106 1.13 -10.82 9.15
N TYR A 107 1.00 -10.77 7.82
CA TYR A 107 0.86 -11.99 7.01
C TYR A 107 2.15 -12.79 6.94
N ALA A 108 3.32 -12.14 6.86
CA ALA A 108 4.63 -12.79 6.84
C ALA A 108 4.91 -13.49 8.19
N LYS A 109 4.70 -12.81 9.32
CA LYS A 109 4.86 -13.37 10.67
C LYS A 109 3.87 -14.50 10.93
N GLY A 110 2.63 -14.35 10.45
CA GLY A 110 1.58 -15.39 10.55
C GLY A 110 1.80 -16.60 9.66
N GLY A 111 2.85 -16.63 8.82
CA GLY A 111 3.15 -17.74 7.91
C GLY A 111 2.15 -17.89 6.76
N SER A 112 1.37 -16.84 6.45
CA SER A 112 0.38 -16.89 5.37
C SER A 112 1.00 -16.70 3.99
N LEU A 113 2.22 -16.12 3.92
CA LEU A 113 2.92 -15.81 2.68
C LEU A 113 4.00 -16.85 2.38
N TYR A 114 4.05 -17.31 1.14
CA TYR A 114 5.13 -18.14 0.63
C TYR A 114 6.30 -17.24 0.21
N PRO A 115 7.50 -17.36 0.84
CA PRO A 115 8.65 -16.55 0.47
C PRO A 115 9.27 -17.09 -0.82
N TYR A 116 9.17 -16.31 -1.90
CA TYR A 116 9.66 -16.74 -3.22
C TYR A 116 10.73 -15.83 -3.82
N GLY A 117 11.15 -14.79 -3.11
CA GLY A 117 12.12 -13.81 -3.61
C GLY A 117 13.44 -14.40 -4.08
N ASP A 118 13.94 -15.44 -3.39
CA ASP A 118 15.19 -16.13 -3.75
C ASP A 118 15.10 -16.89 -5.09
N GLN A 119 13.90 -17.11 -5.61
CA GLN A 119 13.65 -17.74 -6.91
C GLN A 119 13.74 -16.73 -8.07
N ILE A 120 13.79 -15.43 -7.77
CA ILE A 120 13.74 -14.35 -8.75
C ILE A 120 15.15 -13.90 -9.10
N LYS A 121 15.61 -14.26 -10.29
CA LYS A 121 17.00 -14.03 -10.74
C LYS A 121 17.39 -12.55 -10.81
N ASP A 122 16.45 -11.67 -11.11
CA ASP A 122 16.62 -10.22 -11.28
C ASP A 122 15.94 -9.40 -10.19
N ALA A 123 15.84 -9.95 -8.97
CA ALA A 123 15.26 -9.27 -7.82
C ALA A 123 15.98 -7.95 -7.50
N ASP A 124 17.25 -7.82 -7.84
CA ASP A 124 18.06 -6.62 -7.62
C ASP A 124 17.65 -5.43 -8.50
N ASP A 125 16.88 -5.65 -9.57
CA ASP A 125 16.30 -4.58 -10.38
C ASP A 125 15.15 -3.85 -9.66
N PHE A 126 14.56 -4.44 -8.62
CA PHE A 126 13.63 -3.70 -7.75
C PHE A 126 14.39 -2.76 -6.83
N SER A 127 13.85 -1.56 -6.56
CA SER A 127 14.54 -0.59 -5.70
C SER A 127 14.86 -1.21 -4.33
N ALA A 128 16.04 -0.93 -3.80
CA ALA A 128 16.52 -1.48 -2.52
C ALA A 128 15.53 -1.22 -1.37
N GLN A 129 14.93 -0.02 -1.35
CA GLN A 129 13.96 0.37 -0.33
C GLN A 129 12.69 -0.48 -0.39
N LEU A 130 12.15 -0.74 -1.59
CA LEU A 130 10.96 -1.58 -1.74
C LEU A 130 11.25 -3.04 -1.40
N ARG A 131 12.44 -3.54 -1.77
CA ARG A 131 12.88 -4.87 -1.33
C ARG A 131 12.94 -4.97 0.19
N THR A 132 13.52 -3.98 0.85
CA THR A 132 13.56 -3.93 2.32
C THR A 132 12.15 -3.93 2.92
N SER A 133 11.21 -3.16 2.34
CA SER A 133 9.82 -3.10 2.82
C SER A 133 9.07 -4.44 2.74
N PHE A 134 9.47 -5.32 1.83
CA PHE A 134 8.85 -6.64 1.62
C PHE A 134 9.77 -7.81 1.95
N THR A 135 10.77 -7.55 2.78
CA THR A 135 11.66 -8.55 3.39
C THR A 135 11.20 -8.85 4.81
N TYR A 136 11.10 -10.12 5.16
CA TYR A 136 10.81 -10.59 6.50
C TYR A 136 11.77 -11.72 6.86
N ASP A 137 12.36 -11.69 8.05
CA ASP A 137 13.36 -12.66 8.51
C ASP A 137 14.49 -12.89 7.47
N GLY A 138 15.02 -11.79 6.92
CA GLY A 138 16.10 -11.80 5.93
C GLY A 138 15.72 -12.29 4.53
N LYS A 139 14.46 -12.67 4.28
CA LYS A 139 14.00 -13.18 2.98
C LYS A 139 13.08 -12.17 2.30
N LEU A 140 13.31 -11.92 1.01
CA LEU A 140 12.33 -11.21 0.19
C LEU A 140 11.11 -12.11 0.01
N VAL A 141 9.99 -11.71 0.60
CA VAL A 141 8.78 -12.55 0.66
C VAL A 141 7.90 -12.36 -0.57
N CYS A 142 7.71 -11.10 -1.00
CA CYS A 142 6.90 -10.81 -2.18
C CYS A 142 7.47 -9.67 -3.02
N LEU A 143 7.20 -9.68 -4.34
CA LEU A 143 7.70 -8.68 -5.28
C LEU A 143 6.86 -7.40 -5.26
N PRO A 144 7.49 -6.21 -5.17
CA PRO A 144 6.78 -4.95 -5.27
C PRO A 144 6.07 -4.81 -6.63
N LYS A 145 4.75 -4.55 -6.63
CA LYS A 145 3.99 -4.45 -7.88
C LYS A 145 4.16 -3.14 -8.62
N ASP A 146 4.40 -2.06 -7.89
CA ASP A 146 4.55 -0.69 -8.38
C ASP A 146 5.31 0.15 -7.36
N THR A 147 5.44 1.44 -7.61
CA THR A 147 5.91 2.42 -6.62
C THR A 147 5.19 3.74 -6.80
N SER A 148 5.07 4.50 -5.73
CA SER A 148 4.63 5.88 -5.74
C SER A 148 5.35 6.67 -4.66
N THR A 149 5.47 7.98 -4.88
CA THR A 149 5.90 8.96 -3.88
C THR A 149 4.91 10.10 -3.86
N LEU A 150 5.01 11.01 -2.89
CA LEU A 150 4.18 12.21 -2.87
C LEU A 150 4.86 13.37 -3.59
N ALA A 151 4.04 14.20 -4.23
CA ALA A 151 4.44 15.47 -4.82
C ALA A 151 3.34 16.53 -4.61
N LEU A 152 3.67 17.80 -4.84
CA LEU A 152 2.71 18.89 -4.77
C LEU A 152 2.04 19.06 -6.14
N ALA A 153 0.74 18.84 -6.19
CA ALA A 153 -0.08 19.14 -7.37
C ALA A 153 -0.74 20.50 -7.23
N ILE A 154 -0.69 21.29 -8.29
CA ILE A 154 -1.09 22.71 -8.34
C ILE A 154 -2.14 22.89 -9.42
N ASN A 155 -3.33 23.40 -9.08
CA ASN A 155 -4.33 23.80 -10.05
C ASN A 155 -3.86 25.07 -10.79
N THR A 156 -3.39 24.91 -12.03
CA THR A 156 -2.77 26.01 -12.78
C THR A 156 -3.76 27.11 -13.18
N ARG A 157 -5.06 26.81 -13.26
CA ARG A 157 -6.10 27.79 -13.50
C ARG A 157 -6.30 28.73 -12.31
N LEU A 158 -6.43 28.16 -11.11
CA LEU A 158 -6.54 28.95 -9.87
C LEU A 158 -5.26 29.73 -9.58
N TRP A 159 -4.11 29.13 -9.87
CA TRP A 159 -2.79 29.75 -9.74
C TRP A 159 -2.69 31.02 -10.59
N LYS A 160 -3.00 30.93 -11.89
CA LYS A 160 -3.02 32.06 -12.81
C LYS A 160 -4.03 33.14 -12.41
N LYS A 161 -5.24 32.72 -11.95
CA LYS A 161 -6.27 33.66 -11.47
C LYS A 161 -5.81 34.47 -10.27
N ALA A 162 -4.89 33.95 -9.45
CA ALA A 162 -4.28 34.66 -8.33
C ALA A 162 -3.07 35.53 -8.72
N GLY A 163 -2.77 35.66 -10.05
CA GLY A 163 -1.64 36.42 -10.57
C GLY A 163 -0.29 35.74 -10.33
N LEU A 164 -0.28 34.40 -10.15
CA LEU A 164 0.93 33.62 -9.90
C LEU A 164 1.41 32.92 -11.19
N THR A 165 2.71 32.68 -11.26
CA THR A 165 3.42 32.03 -12.37
C THR A 165 4.15 30.77 -11.87
N ALA A 166 4.79 30.03 -12.76
CA ALA A 166 5.60 28.88 -12.37
C ALA A 166 6.81 29.26 -11.49
N LYS A 167 7.26 30.52 -11.52
CA LYS A 167 8.33 31.01 -10.64
C LYS A 167 7.91 31.12 -9.18
N ASP A 168 6.61 31.15 -8.93
CA ASP A 168 6.04 31.26 -7.59
C ASP A 168 5.72 29.88 -6.97
N TYR A 169 6.00 28.76 -7.66
CA TYR A 169 5.82 27.43 -7.09
C TYR A 169 6.66 27.28 -5.83
N PRO A 170 6.05 26.86 -4.70
CA PRO A 170 6.75 26.86 -3.42
C PRO A 170 7.82 25.77 -3.39
N THR A 171 9.02 26.13 -2.97
CA THR A 171 10.16 25.22 -2.77
C THR A 171 10.55 25.04 -1.30
N THR A 172 9.92 25.82 -0.40
CA THR A 172 10.11 25.75 1.05
C THR A 172 8.78 25.82 1.80
N TRP A 173 8.76 25.38 3.04
CA TRP A 173 7.60 25.51 3.91
C TRP A 173 7.09 26.95 4.07
N ALA A 174 8.01 27.91 4.19
CA ALA A 174 7.66 29.32 4.29
C ALA A 174 6.91 29.80 3.04
N GLN A 175 7.40 29.43 1.86
CA GLN A 175 6.73 29.76 0.60
C GLN A 175 5.39 29.04 0.47
N LEU A 176 5.31 27.74 0.84
CA LEU A 176 4.04 27.01 0.85
C LEU A 176 3.00 27.69 1.72
N LYS A 177 3.36 28.10 2.95
CA LYS A 177 2.47 28.82 3.86
C LYS A 177 1.97 30.13 3.25
N THR A 178 2.87 30.91 2.64
CA THR A 178 2.54 32.18 2.00
C THR A 178 1.58 32.01 0.83
N VAL A 179 1.87 31.09 -0.11
CA VAL A 179 1.02 30.91 -1.29
C VAL A 179 -0.30 30.22 -0.94
N ALA A 180 -0.31 29.29 0.03
CA ALA A 180 -1.54 28.67 0.50
C ALA A 180 -2.49 29.73 1.10
N GLY A 181 -1.98 30.64 1.93
CA GLY A 181 -2.76 31.76 2.46
C GLY A 181 -3.29 32.69 1.35
N LYS A 182 -2.45 33.05 0.39
CA LYS A 182 -2.84 33.90 -0.76
C LYS A 182 -3.95 33.28 -1.63
N LEU A 183 -3.92 31.95 -1.79
CA LEU A 183 -4.86 31.21 -2.63
C LEU A 183 -6.17 30.85 -1.90
N THR A 184 -6.20 30.93 -0.57
CA THR A 184 -7.41 30.68 0.23
C THR A 184 -8.35 31.86 0.11
N LYS A 185 -9.39 31.74 -0.75
CA LYS A 185 -10.35 32.81 -0.98
C LYS A 185 -11.70 32.25 -1.44
N GLY A 186 -12.78 32.69 -0.79
CA GLY A 186 -14.13 32.22 -1.10
C GLY A 186 -14.24 30.71 -0.84
N ASN A 187 -14.66 29.95 -1.85
CA ASN A 187 -14.80 28.51 -1.79
C ASN A 187 -13.51 27.73 -2.14
N VAL A 188 -12.39 28.43 -2.34
CA VAL A 188 -11.09 27.83 -2.64
C VAL A 188 -10.23 27.79 -1.40
N THR A 189 -9.69 26.62 -1.08
CA THR A 189 -8.67 26.45 -0.03
C THR A 189 -7.30 26.33 -0.70
N GLY A 190 -6.28 26.97 -0.13
CA GLY A 190 -4.92 26.99 -0.69
C GLY A 190 -4.30 25.60 -0.79
N LEU A 191 -4.42 24.81 0.28
CA LEU A 191 -3.93 23.42 0.33
C LEU A 191 -5.03 22.51 0.89
N VAL A 192 -5.34 21.41 0.20
CA VAL A 192 -6.25 20.36 0.70
C VAL A 192 -5.52 19.03 0.69
N ILE A 193 -5.53 18.31 1.81
CA ILE A 193 -4.96 16.96 1.95
C ILE A 193 -5.90 16.08 2.80
N ASN A 194 -5.65 14.77 2.84
CA ASN A 194 -6.25 13.92 3.85
C ASN A 194 -5.51 14.08 5.19
N GLY A 195 -6.25 14.04 6.30
CA GLY A 195 -5.72 14.21 7.66
C GLY A 195 -5.14 12.90 8.21
N GLU A 196 -4.13 12.37 7.55
CA GLU A 196 -3.54 11.06 7.85
C GLU A 196 -2.00 11.09 7.72
N TYR A 197 -1.33 10.12 8.36
CA TYR A 197 0.12 10.05 8.31
C TYR A 197 0.65 9.90 6.87
N ALA A 198 -0.12 9.25 5.99
CA ALA A 198 0.23 9.09 4.59
C ALA A 198 0.40 10.41 3.80
N ARG A 199 0.01 11.54 4.38
CA ARG A 199 0.27 12.90 3.86
C ARG A 199 1.12 13.71 4.83
N ILE A 200 0.74 13.71 6.12
CA ILE A 200 1.40 14.50 7.18
C ILE A 200 2.82 13.99 7.46
N GLY A 201 3.06 12.68 7.29
CA GLY A 201 4.38 12.07 7.45
C GLY A 201 5.46 12.63 6.50
N ALA A 202 5.09 13.19 5.35
CA ALA A 202 6.05 13.89 4.49
C ALA A 202 6.66 15.10 5.21
N PHE A 203 5.84 15.89 5.93
CA PHE A 203 6.32 17.01 6.74
C PHE A 203 7.21 16.53 7.90
N MET A 204 6.91 15.36 8.51
CA MET A 204 7.79 14.77 9.52
C MET A 204 9.18 14.48 8.92
N ARG A 205 9.24 13.90 7.72
CA ARG A 205 10.53 13.64 7.02
C ARG A 205 11.25 14.93 6.64
N GLU A 206 10.54 15.91 6.14
CA GLU A 206 11.08 17.24 5.80
C GLU A 206 11.61 18.00 7.03
N ALA A 207 11.10 17.70 8.23
CA ALA A 207 11.60 18.22 9.50
C ALA A 207 12.80 17.41 10.04
N GLY A 208 13.13 16.26 9.44
CA GLY A 208 14.20 15.36 9.89
C GLY A 208 13.75 14.33 10.92
N GLY A 209 12.46 14.20 11.18
CA GLY A 209 11.88 13.21 12.07
C GLY A 209 11.36 11.97 11.33
N TRP A 210 10.99 10.95 12.10
CA TRP A 210 10.24 9.78 11.66
C TRP A 210 9.62 9.05 12.84
N ILE A 211 8.83 8.03 12.54
CA ILE A 211 8.08 7.23 13.54
C ILE A 211 9.02 6.26 14.26
N THR A 212 9.94 5.61 13.52
CA THR A 212 10.92 4.64 14.03
C THR A 212 12.33 4.99 13.59
N ASN A 213 13.34 4.35 14.19
CA ASN A 213 14.69 4.31 13.65
C ASN A 213 14.75 3.51 12.33
N SER A 214 15.90 3.51 11.64
CA SER A 214 16.07 2.93 10.29
C SER A 214 15.78 1.43 10.21
N ASP A 215 16.10 0.68 11.25
CA ASP A 215 15.91 -0.77 11.36
C ASP A 215 14.58 -1.16 12.03
N GLN A 216 13.75 -0.16 12.34
CA GLN A 216 12.41 -0.32 12.91
C GLN A 216 12.37 -1.10 14.24
N THR A 217 13.45 -1.01 15.02
CA THR A 217 13.59 -1.68 16.33
C THR A 217 13.28 -0.75 17.49
N LYS A 218 13.21 0.57 17.26
CA LYS A 218 12.94 1.59 18.28
C LYS A 218 12.00 2.65 17.75
N MET A 219 11.12 3.12 18.60
CA MET A 219 10.30 4.31 18.33
C MET A 219 11.16 5.58 18.42
N THR A 220 10.87 6.53 17.54
CA THR A 220 11.45 7.88 17.50
C THR A 220 10.38 8.95 17.25
N ALA A 221 9.11 8.59 17.51
CA ALA A 221 7.96 9.43 17.22
C ALA A 221 7.93 10.70 18.09
N ASP A 222 8.19 10.55 19.38
CA ASP A 222 8.25 11.67 20.32
C ASP A 222 9.62 12.40 20.21
N SER A 223 9.71 13.23 19.17
CA SER A 223 10.94 13.99 18.88
C SER A 223 10.63 15.46 18.54
N PRO A 224 11.52 16.40 18.88
CA PRO A 224 11.35 17.82 18.53
C PRO A 224 11.13 18.06 17.02
N GLN A 225 11.71 17.21 16.18
CA GLN A 225 11.56 17.27 14.73
C GLN A 225 10.12 16.97 14.30
N ASN A 226 9.54 15.90 14.85
CA ASN A 226 8.16 15.54 14.58
C ASN A 226 7.18 16.57 15.17
N ALA A 227 7.43 17.08 16.38
CA ALA A 227 6.64 18.15 16.98
C ALA A 227 6.62 19.38 16.07
N LYS A 228 7.78 19.81 15.56
CA LYS A 228 7.89 20.92 14.63
C LYS A 228 7.09 20.71 13.34
N ALA A 229 7.05 19.47 12.83
CA ALA A 229 6.25 19.13 11.65
C ALA A 229 4.75 19.25 11.94
N LEU A 230 4.27 18.67 13.03
CA LEU A 230 2.86 18.73 13.41
C LEU A 230 2.43 20.16 13.71
N ASP A 231 3.26 20.96 14.40
CA ASP A 231 2.99 22.39 14.67
C ASP A 231 2.89 23.20 13.37
N TYR A 232 3.77 22.91 12.40
CA TYR A 232 3.68 23.58 11.08
C TYR A 232 2.35 23.25 10.41
N VAL A 233 1.96 21.98 10.29
CA VAL A 233 0.67 21.55 9.70
C VAL A 233 -0.50 22.15 10.49
N ARG A 234 -0.47 22.11 11.82
CA ARG A 234 -1.47 22.72 12.69
C ARG A 234 -1.60 24.24 12.45
N SER A 235 -0.47 24.94 12.21
CA SER A 235 -0.50 26.37 11.91
C SER A 235 -1.24 26.68 10.59
N LEU A 236 -1.12 25.81 9.58
CA LEU A 236 -1.84 25.93 8.32
C LEU A 236 -3.33 25.62 8.50
N LEU A 237 -3.68 24.62 9.31
CA LEU A 237 -5.07 24.29 9.67
C LEU A 237 -5.73 25.47 10.41
N LYS A 238 -5.09 25.99 11.44
CA LYS A 238 -5.60 27.13 12.23
C LYS A 238 -5.79 28.40 11.42
N SER A 239 -4.94 28.63 10.42
CA SER A 239 -5.11 29.79 9.51
C SER A 239 -6.18 29.55 8.44
N GLY A 240 -6.71 28.33 8.30
CA GLY A 240 -7.63 27.92 7.23
C GLY A 240 -6.99 27.81 5.86
N SER A 241 -5.66 28.01 5.75
CA SER A 241 -4.93 27.87 4.49
C SER A 241 -4.72 26.39 4.07
N LEU A 242 -4.83 25.48 5.02
CA LEU A 242 -4.98 24.05 4.83
C LEU A 242 -6.33 23.60 5.39
N LYS A 243 -7.00 22.73 4.66
CA LYS A 243 -8.17 21.97 5.14
C LYS A 243 -8.03 20.51 4.78
N TYR A 244 -8.67 19.66 5.56
CA TYR A 244 -8.82 18.26 5.19
C TYR A 244 -9.90 18.10 4.11
N ALA A 245 -9.77 17.07 3.27
CA ALA A 245 -10.67 16.84 2.14
C ALA A 245 -12.15 16.79 2.55
N THR A 246 -12.45 16.17 3.68
CA THR A 246 -13.81 16.10 4.24
C THR A 246 -14.39 17.47 4.62
N GLN A 247 -13.55 18.44 4.98
CA GLN A 247 -13.97 19.80 5.34
C GLN A 247 -14.33 20.68 4.12
N VAL A 248 -14.08 20.16 2.92
CA VAL A 248 -14.44 20.81 1.63
C VAL A 248 -15.36 19.92 0.79
N ASP A 249 -16.08 18.98 1.41
CA ASP A 249 -17.01 18.04 0.80
C ASP A 249 -16.38 17.26 -0.36
N THR A 250 -15.22 16.65 -0.07
CA THR A 250 -14.50 15.76 -0.97
C THR A 250 -13.92 14.58 -0.20
N THR A 251 -13.66 13.48 -0.88
CA THR A 251 -13.15 12.26 -0.27
C THR A 251 -11.62 12.24 -0.21
N TRP A 252 -10.97 12.98 -1.11
CA TRP A 252 -9.51 13.06 -1.20
C TRP A 252 -9.04 14.36 -1.89
N GLY A 253 -7.75 14.64 -1.76
CA GLY A 253 -7.16 15.89 -2.26
C GLY A 253 -7.25 16.04 -3.78
N GLY A 254 -7.14 14.95 -4.55
CA GLY A 254 -7.29 14.97 -6.00
C GLY A 254 -8.70 15.35 -6.46
N GLU A 255 -9.73 14.89 -5.78
CA GLU A 255 -11.11 15.33 -6.00
C GLU A 255 -11.27 16.83 -5.74
N ALA A 256 -10.70 17.31 -4.62
CA ALA A 256 -10.73 18.73 -4.31
C ALA A 256 -10.03 19.58 -5.36
N LEU A 257 -8.87 19.11 -5.89
CA LEU A 257 -8.13 19.76 -6.97
C LEU A 257 -8.94 19.79 -8.28
N GLY A 258 -9.53 18.62 -8.66
CA GLY A 258 -10.32 18.45 -9.89
C GLY A 258 -11.58 19.31 -9.90
N LYS A 259 -12.29 19.36 -8.78
CA LYS A 259 -13.48 20.21 -8.57
C LYS A 259 -13.13 21.71 -8.41
N GLY A 260 -11.85 22.09 -8.36
CA GLY A 260 -11.42 23.47 -8.16
C GLY A 260 -11.68 24.02 -6.75
N LYS A 261 -11.91 23.16 -5.76
CA LYS A 261 -12.02 23.50 -4.34
C LYS A 261 -10.66 23.68 -3.67
N ALA A 262 -9.62 23.02 -4.21
CA ALA A 262 -8.23 23.14 -3.78
C ALA A 262 -7.38 23.83 -4.85
N ALA A 263 -6.53 24.77 -4.42
CA ALA A 263 -5.49 25.34 -5.29
C ALA A 263 -4.27 24.42 -5.37
N MET A 264 -3.98 23.69 -4.31
CA MET A 264 -2.89 22.71 -4.22
C MET A 264 -3.36 21.48 -3.44
N THR A 265 -2.72 20.32 -3.73
CA THR A 265 -2.85 19.11 -2.92
C THR A 265 -1.52 18.35 -2.91
N ILE A 266 -1.32 17.50 -1.90
CA ILE A 266 -0.19 16.57 -1.80
C ILE A 266 -0.72 15.17 -2.09
N GLU A 267 -0.30 14.59 -3.24
CA GLU A 267 -0.78 13.30 -3.70
C GLU A 267 0.32 12.48 -4.38
N GLY A 268 0.11 11.19 -4.43
CA GLY A 268 0.95 10.28 -5.19
C GLY A 268 0.62 10.29 -6.69
N ASN A 269 1.37 9.50 -7.46
CA ASN A 269 1.20 9.44 -8.91
C ASN A 269 -0.13 8.82 -9.37
N TRP A 270 -0.88 8.15 -8.48
CA TRP A 270 -2.29 7.78 -8.71
C TRP A 270 -3.17 8.98 -9.07
N LEU A 271 -2.78 10.19 -8.67
CA LEU A 271 -3.46 11.42 -9.06
C LEU A 271 -3.62 11.51 -10.58
N ALA A 272 -2.61 11.14 -11.35
CA ALA A 272 -2.65 11.24 -12.81
C ALA A 272 -3.77 10.37 -13.41
N GLY A 273 -3.94 9.14 -12.89
CA GLY A 273 -5.02 8.24 -13.29
C GLY A 273 -6.41 8.78 -12.93
N GLY A 274 -6.58 9.22 -11.67
CA GLY A 274 -7.84 9.80 -11.20
C GLY A 274 -8.23 11.07 -11.94
N MET A 275 -7.27 11.98 -12.18
CA MET A 275 -7.54 13.20 -12.95
C MET A 275 -7.93 12.91 -14.39
N LYS A 276 -7.29 11.92 -15.03
CA LYS A 276 -7.64 11.51 -16.40
C LYS A 276 -9.03 10.90 -16.49
N ALA A 277 -9.41 10.11 -15.50
CA ALA A 277 -10.69 9.40 -15.48
C ALA A 277 -11.86 10.34 -15.11
N ASP A 278 -11.71 11.11 -14.02
CA ASP A 278 -12.83 11.81 -13.38
C ASP A 278 -12.83 13.32 -13.67
N TYR A 279 -11.67 13.90 -13.99
CA TYR A 279 -11.49 15.36 -14.18
C TYR A 279 -10.63 15.68 -15.40
N PRO A 280 -10.97 15.21 -16.63
CA PRO A 280 -10.13 15.33 -17.83
C PRO A 280 -9.84 16.78 -18.23
N ASP A 281 -10.72 17.71 -17.87
CA ASP A 281 -10.57 19.15 -18.16
C ASP A 281 -9.73 19.90 -17.12
N ALA A 282 -9.39 19.27 -16.00
CA ALA A 282 -8.60 19.91 -14.97
C ALA A 282 -7.16 20.14 -15.44
N LYS A 283 -6.69 21.38 -15.30
CA LYS A 283 -5.32 21.75 -15.65
C LYS A 283 -4.49 21.89 -14.38
N TYR A 284 -3.48 21.05 -14.25
CA TYR A 284 -2.61 21.02 -13.08
C TYR A 284 -1.15 20.84 -13.49
N ALA A 285 -0.26 21.21 -12.59
CA ALA A 285 1.17 20.93 -12.64
C ALA A 285 1.56 20.12 -11.41
N VAL A 286 2.60 19.31 -11.53
CA VAL A 286 3.15 18.53 -10.43
C VAL A 286 4.60 18.95 -10.22
N VAL A 287 4.93 19.31 -8.99
CA VAL A 287 6.26 19.75 -8.59
C VAL A 287 6.72 19.01 -7.33
N PRO A 288 8.03 18.93 -7.04
CA PRO A 288 8.51 18.35 -5.79
C PRO A 288 7.84 18.98 -4.58
N LEU A 289 7.71 18.23 -3.48
CA LEU A 289 7.28 18.80 -2.20
C LEU A 289 8.25 19.90 -1.76
N PRO A 290 7.75 20.99 -1.16
CA PRO A 290 8.58 22.04 -0.60
C PRO A 290 9.47 21.51 0.52
N ALA A 291 10.77 21.80 0.46
CA ALA A 291 11.71 21.38 1.49
C ALA A 291 11.39 22.00 2.85
N GLY A 292 11.50 21.19 3.90
CA GLY A 292 11.41 21.63 5.29
C GLY A 292 12.77 21.96 5.88
N PRO A 293 12.83 22.11 7.21
CA PRO A 293 14.07 22.50 7.91
C PRO A 293 15.24 21.55 7.74
N ALA A 294 14.98 20.24 7.55
CA ALA A 294 16.02 19.24 7.33
C ALA A 294 16.24 18.92 5.84
N GLY A 295 15.50 19.57 4.96
CA GLY A 295 15.64 19.38 3.52
C GLY A 295 14.42 18.72 2.86
N LYS A 296 14.66 17.98 1.77
CA LYS A 296 13.64 17.26 1.04
C LYS A 296 13.17 16.02 1.82
N GLY A 297 11.87 15.78 1.80
CA GLY A 297 11.26 14.58 2.38
C GLY A 297 10.03 14.18 1.58
N THR A 298 9.73 12.91 1.53
CA THR A 298 8.48 12.34 0.99
C THR A 298 8.30 10.92 1.50
N LEU A 299 7.15 10.32 1.24
CA LEU A 299 6.88 8.93 1.56
C LEU A 299 6.85 8.08 0.29
N ALA A 300 7.27 6.82 0.42
CA ALA A 300 7.12 5.80 -0.61
C ALA A 300 5.90 4.92 -0.31
N PHE A 301 5.17 4.59 -1.35
CA PHE A 301 4.03 3.69 -1.33
C PHE A 301 4.23 2.56 -2.33
N SER A 302 3.85 1.37 -1.94
CA SER A 302 3.83 0.19 -2.78
C SER A 302 2.92 -0.85 -2.15
N GLN A 303 2.43 -1.75 -2.97
CA GLN A 303 1.92 -3.06 -2.57
C GLN A 303 2.82 -4.12 -3.17
N CYS A 304 2.75 -5.37 -2.68
CA CYS A 304 3.46 -6.45 -3.33
C CYS A 304 2.51 -7.56 -3.78
N TRP A 305 2.99 -8.42 -4.66
CA TRP A 305 2.34 -9.65 -5.07
C TRP A 305 2.63 -10.76 -4.07
N GLY A 306 1.71 -11.04 -3.15
CA GLY A 306 1.78 -12.20 -2.27
C GLY A 306 1.42 -13.49 -3.00
N VAL A 307 2.06 -14.60 -2.62
CA VAL A 307 1.67 -15.96 -2.97
C VAL A 307 1.30 -16.66 -1.67
N ALA A 308 0.16 -17.35 -1.64
CA ALA A 308 -0.27 -18.02 -0.42
C ALA A 308 0.64 -19.19 -0.06
N GLN A 309 1.02 -19.31 1.21
CA GLN A 309 1.75 -20.46 1.72
C GLN A 309 0.96 -21.77 1.55
N GLU A 310 -0.36 -21.71 1.66
CA GLU A 310 -1.25 -22.86 1.54
C GLU A 310 -1.73 -23.13 0.10
N SER A 311 -1.31 -22.33 -0.89
CA SER A 311 -1.65 -22.60 -2.29
C SER A 311 -1.11 -23.98 -2.74
N ALA A 312 -1.96 -24.77 -3.35
CA ALA A 312 -1.55 -26.00 -4.03
C ALA A 312 -0.78 -25.72 -5.35
N HIS A 313 -0.88 -24.50 -5.88
CA HIS A 313 -0.35 -24.08 -7.17
C HIS A 313 0.84 -23.10 -7.05
N ARG A 314 1.62 -23.16 -5.96
CA ARG A 314 2.68 -22.18 -5.65
C ARG A 314 3.64 -21.92 -6.79
N THR A 315 4.10 -22.97 -7.48
CA THR A 315 5.03 -22.82 -8.61
C THR A 315 4.42 -22.00 -9.74
N ALA A 316 3.18 -22.29 -10.13
CA ALA A 316 2.49 -21.54 -11.17
C ALA A 316 2.13 -20.12 -10.71
N ALA A 317 1.79 -19.93 -9.43
CA ALA A 317 1.55 -18.61 -8.86
C ALA A 317 2.82 -17.74 -8.85
N VAL A 318 3.98 -18.30 -8.51
CA VAL A 318 5.27 -17.61 -8.58
C VAL A 318 5.62 -17.25 -10.02
N ASP A 319 5.39 -18.16 -10.98
CA ASP A 319 5.61 -17.89 -12.41
C ASP A 319 4.69 -16.75 -12.90
N LEU A 320 3.40 -16.78 -12.52
CA LEU A 320 2.45 -15.70 -12.83
C LEU A 320 2.93 -14.35 -12.28
N VAL A 321 3.26 -14.26 -10.97
CA VAL A 321 3.66 -12.98 -10.37
C VAL A 321 5.01 -12.50 -10.91
N THR A 322 5.92 -13.40 -11.28
CA THR A 322 7.16 -13.09 -11.98
C THR A 322 6.87 -12.47 -13.34
N TYR A 323 5.95 -13.05 -14.12
CA TYR A 323 5.50 -12.48 -15.39
C TYR A 323 4.86 -11.10 -15.23
N LEU A 324 3.94 -10.95 -14.26
CA LEU A 324 3.25 -9.69 -13.99
C LEU A 324 4.21 -8.56 -13.58
N THR A 325 5.33 -8.91 -12.98
CA THR A 325 6.37 -7.98 -12.52
C THR A 325 7.57 -7.87 -13.47
N THR A 326 7.51 -8.45 -14.68
CA THR A 326 8.53 -8.20 -15.70
C THR A 326 8.57 -6.72 -16.07
N ARG A 327 9.75 -6.24 -16.48
CA ARG A 327 9.93 -4.86 -16.96
C ARG A 327 8.89 -4.48 -18.03
N ALA A 328 8.61 -5.38 -18.98
CA ALA A 328 7.65 -5.13 -20.05
C ALA A 328 6.21 -4.99 -19.55
N GLN A 329 5.78 -5.81 -18.58
CA GLN A 329 4.43 -5.73 -18.01
C GLN A 329 4.28 -4.49 -17.14
N MET A 330 5.30 -4.14 -16.36
CA MET A 330 5.28 -2.91 -15.55
C MET A 330 5.16 -1.65 -16.41
N LEU A 331 5.85 -1.59 -17.55
CA LEU A 331 5.71 -0.46 -18.49
C LEU A 331 4.30 -0.43 -19.10
N LYS A 332 3.70 -1.57 -19.46
CA LYS A 332 2.31 -1.62 -19.93
C LYS A 332 1.33 -1.16 -18.86
N ASN A 333 1.53 -1.56 -17.61
CA ASN A 333 0.72 -1.11 -16.48
C ASN A 333 0.83 0.41 -16.29
N ALA A 334 2.05 0.95 -16.38
CA ALA A 334 2.31 2.38 -16.32
C ALA A 334 1.56 3.16 -17.41
N ASP A 335 1.58 2.66 -18.65
CA ASP A 335 0.86 3.26 -19.78
C ASP A 335 -0.67 3.16 -19.62
N SER A 336 -1.16 2.07 -19.00
CA SER A 336 -2.59 1.77 -18.89
C SER A 336 -3.28 2.54 -17.77
N PHE A 337 -2.68 2.62 -16.58
CA PHE A 337 -3.32 3.25 -15.42
C PHE A 337 -2.40 4.20 -14.61
N GLY A 338 -1.20 4.51 -15.12
CA GLY A 338 -0.40 5.63 -14.64
C GLY A 338 0.45 5.35 -13.40
N VAL A 339 0.61 4.10 -12.96
CA VAL A 339 1.50 3.76 -11.84
C VAL A 339 2.97 3.80 -12.26
N MET A 340 3.85 4.14 -11.34
CA MET A 340 5.29 4.05 -11.59
C MET A 340 5.77 2.62 -11.41
N PRO A 341 6.62 2.10 -12.31
CA PRO A 341 7.26 0.80 -12.16
C PRO A 341 8.13 0.73 -10.91
N SER A 342 8.09 -0.40 -10.19
CA SER A 342 8.97 -0.68 -9.05
C SER A 342 10.37 -1.18 -9.44
N ARG A 343 10.55 -1.63 -10.70
CA ARG A 343 11.86 -1.96 -11.25
C ARG A 343 12.62 -0.70 -11.66
N THR A 344 13.85 -0.57 -11.22
CA THR A 344 14.71 0.60 -11.50
C THR A 344 14.91 0.82 -13.00
N SER A 345 15.13 -0.26 -13.76
CA SER A 345 15.27 -0.20 -15.22
C SER A 345 14.02 0.28 -15.95
N ALA A 346 12.84 -0.13 -15.48
CA ALA A 346 11.56 0.31 -16.03
C ALA A 346 11.21 1.74 -15.61
N LEU A 347 11.48 2.12 -14.35
CA LEU A 347 11.24 3.47 -13.83
C LEU A 347 12.05 4.52 -14.61
N ALA A 348 13.30 4.22 -14.95
CA ALA A 348 14.13 5.12 -15.75
C ALA A 348 13.56 5.38 -17.16
N GLU A 349 12.97 4.36 -17.79
CA GLU A 349 12.29 4.52 -19.10
C GLU A 349 10.96 5.28 -18.93
N TYR A 350 10.18 4.92 -17.90
CA TYR A 350 8.92 5.60 -17.61
C TYR A 350 9.12 7.10 -17.40
N ALA A 351 10.11 7.50 -16.61
CA ALA A 351 10.40 8.89 -16.32
C ALA A 351 10.76 9.71 -17.60
N LYS A 352 11.45 9.08 -18.56
CA LYS A 352 11.77 9.70 -19.86
C LYS A 352 10.51 9.91 -20.71
N LYS A 353 9.58 8.93 -20.71
CA LYS A 353 8.33 8.99 -21.48
C LYS A 353 7.29 9.91 -20.87
N ASN A 354 7.34 10.11 -19.55
CA ASN A 354 6.34 10.85 -18.78
C ASN A 354 6.95 12.03 -18.02
N PRO A 355 7.32 13.15 -18.70
CA PRO A 355 7.92 14.31 -18.03
C PRO A 355 7.04 14.91 -16.91
N SER A 356 5.71 14.79 -17.01
CA SER A 356 4.77 15.23 -15.98
C SER A 356 4.85 14.41 -14.68
N ALA A 357 5.38 13.19 -14.72
CA ALA A 357 5.57 12.32 -13.57
C ALA A 357 6.96 12.51 -12.92
N LYS A 358 7.82 13.38 -13.48
CA LYS A 358 9.20 13.52 -13.04
C LYS A 358 9.35 13.84 -11.56
N ALA A 359 8.47 14.68 -11.00
CA ALA A 359 8.53 15.04 -9.59
C ALA A 359 8.34 13.83 -8.66
N TRP A 360 7.44 12.92 -9.01
CA TRP A 360 7.24 11.67 -8.27
C TRP A 360 8.41 10.69 -8.48
N ALA A 361 8.87 10.54 -9.74
CA ALA A 361 9.96 9.62 -10.05
C ALA A 361 11.28 10.02 -9.39
N ASP A 362 11.65 11.30 -9.45
CA ASP A 362 12.88 11.81 -8.81
C ASP A 362 12.82 11.67 -7.28
N ALA A 363 11.63 11.76 -6.69
CA ALA A 363 11.44 11.68 -5.25
C ALA A 363 11.68 10.28 -4.68
N THR A 364 11.72 9.23 -5.50
CA THR A 364 12.06 7.87 -5.07
C THR A 364 13.45 7.79 -4.44
N ALA A 365 14.37 8.70 -4.83
CA ALA A 365 15.74 8.73 -4.32
C ALA A 365 15.85 9.10 -2.82
N TYR A 366 14.84 9.79 -2.25
CA TYR A 366 14.84 10.24 -0.86
C TYR A 366 13.53 9.93 -0.10
N ALA A 367 12.69 9.09 -0.69
CA ALA A 367 11.41 8.71 -0.10
C ALA A 367 11.60 7.79 1.11
N GLN A 368 10.81 8.00 2.16
CA GLN A 368 10.74 7.12 3.33
C GLN A 368 9.75 5.99 3.09
N GLY A 369 10.19 4.77 3.27
CA GLY A 369 9.32 3.59 3.26
C GLY A 369 8.37 3.53 4.46
N PRO A 370 7.33 2.69 4.38
CA PRO A 370 6.39 2.48 5.46
C PRO A 370 7.06 1.80 6.66
N VAL A 371 6.37 1.87 7.82
CA VAL A 371 6.71 1.01 8.95
C VAL A 371 6.11 -0.37 8.68
N THR A 372 6.96 -1.40 8.67
CA THR A 372 6.59 -2.80 8.33
C THR A 372 6.79 -3.73 9.52
N VAL A 373 6.35 -3.30 10.71
CA VAL A 373 6.35 -4.09 11.95
C VAL A 373 5.00 -4.75 12.15
N ALA A 374 4.98 -6.02 12.53
CA ALA A 374 3.74 -6.74 12.81
C ALA A 374 2.93 -6.07 13.94
N GLY A 375 1.63 -5.89 13.75
CA GLY A 375 0.74 -5.20 14.68
C GLY A 375 0.78 -3.68 14.62
N PHE A 376 1.64 -3.08 13.79
CA PHE A 376 1.79 -1.63 13.67
C PHE A 376 0.62 -0.96 12.92
N ASP A 377 -0.16 -1.73 12.17
CA ASP A 377 -1.38 -1.25 11.51
C ASP A 377 -2.36 -0.59 12.47
N LYS A 378 -2.53 -1.14 13.68
CA LYS A 378 -3.38 -0.57 14.74
C LYS A 378 -2.82 0.74 15.29
N VAL A 379 -1.50 0.82 15.44
CA VAL A 379 -0.79 2.04 15.88
C VAL A 379 -1.01 3.17 14.87
N LEU A 380 -0.84 2.87 13.57
CA LEU A 380 -1.06 3.85 12.50
C LEU A 380 -2.54 4.25 12.38
N THR A 381 -3.47 3.33 12.61
CA THR A 381 -4.91 3.63 12.62
C THR A 381 -5.25 4.64 13.73
N GLN A 382 -4.74 4.42 14.95
CA GLN A 382 -4.92 5.37 16.04
C GLN A 382 -4.26 6.72 15.73
N PHE A 383 -3.02 6.69 15.24
CA PHE A 383 -2.32 7.93 14.85
C PHE A 383 -3.08 8.73 13.79
N ASN A 384 -3.67 8.08 12.79
CA ASN A 384 -4.52 8.75 11.80
C ASN A 384 -5.76 9.39 12.45
N THR A 385 -6.37 8.73 13.43
CA THR A 385 -7.51 9.28 14.19
C THR A 385 -7.10 10.56 14.92
N ASP A 386 -5.93 10.57 15.54
CA ASP A 386 -5.40 11.73 16.27
C ASP A 386 -5.00 12.86 15.31
N LEU A 387 -4.36 12.54 14.17
CA LEU A 387 -4.02 13.52 13.13
C LEU A 387 -5.26 14.18 12.50
N ALA A 388 -6.37 13.46 12.37
CA ALA A 388 -7.62 14.03 11.89
C ALA A 388 -8.14 15.14 12.81
N GLN A 389 -7.74 15.16 14.10
CA GLN A 389 -8.08 16.17 15.10
C GLN A 389 -6.95 17.18 15.34
N LEU A 390 -5.88 17.18 14.54
CA LEU A 390 -4.68 18.02 14.78
C LEU A 390 -4.97 19.52 14.89
N ASN A 391 -6.04 20.02 14.26
CA ASN A 391 -6.42 21.43 14.36
C ASN A 391 -6.64 21.88 15.83
N THR A 392 -7.27 21.04 16.63
CA THR A 392 -7.57 21.29 18.05
C THR A 392 -6.71 20.47 19.01
N GLY A 393 -6.13 19.38 18.50
CA GLY A 393 -5.29 18.46 19.26
C GLY A 393 -3.95 19.08 19.66
N ASP A 394 -3.30 18.45 20.62
CA ASP A 394 -1.95 18.80 21.09
C ASP A 394 -0.92 17.92 20.35
N PRO A 395 -0.02 18.51 19.53
CA PRO A 395 1.01 17.77 18.81
C PRO A 395 1.92 16.91 19.68
N GLU A 396 2.33 17.43 20.84
CA GLU A 396 3.22 16.71 21.77
C GLU A 396 2.50 15.47 22.32
N LYS A 397 1.23 15.62 22.74
CA LYS A 397 0.43 14.50 23.21
C LYS A 397 0.21 13.45 22.11
N ILE A 398 -0.11 13.87 20.88
CA ILE A 398 -0.30 12.95 19.74
C ILE A 398 0.97 12.13 19.49
N LEU A 399 2.15 12.76 19.57
CA LEU A 399 3.43 12.08 19.37
C LEU A 399 3.81 11.17 20.54
N ALA A 400 3.52 11.57 21.79
CA ALA A 400 3.72 10.73 22.97
C ALA A 400 2.82 9.49 22.94
N ASP A 401 1.56 9.64 22.53
CA ASP A 401 0.62 8.53 22.37
C ASP A 401 1.09 7.58 21.25
N LEU A 402 1.56 8.11 20.10
CA LEU A 402 2.17 7.33 19.02
C LEU A 402 3.41 6.58 19.52
N GLN A 403 4.30 7.24 20.27
CA GLN A 403 5.51 6.64 20.84
C GLN A 403 5.15 5.45 21.74
N SER A 404 4.27 5.67 22.70
CA SER A 404 3.86 4.64 23.67
C SER A 404 3.16 3.43 23.00
N ASN A 405 2.22 3.70 22.08
CA ASN A 405 1.51 2.65 21.35
C ASN A 405 2.46 1.84 20.46
N GLY A 406 3.42 2.53 19.81
CA GLY A 406 4.43 1.90 18.98
C GLY A 406 5.41 1.03 19.79
N GLU A 407 5.87 1.47 20.95
CA GLU A 407 6.71 0.68 21.85
C GLU A 407 6.03 -0.62 22.28
N GLN A 408 4.73 -0.55 22.60
CA GLN A 408 3.94 -1.75 22.91
C GLN A 408 3.84 -2.71 21.72
N ALA A 409 3.69 -2.18 20.49
CA ALA A 409 3.65 -2.99 19.29
C ALA A 409 5.01 -3.65 18.99
N LEU A 410 6.11 -2.91 19.12
CA LEU A 410 7.47 -3.45 18.97
C LEU A 410 7.77 -4.57 19.96
N THR A 411 7.35 -4.42 21.23
CA THR A 411 7.56 -5.46 22.25
C THR A 411 6.76 -6.74 21.97
N LYS A 412 5.55 -6.63 21.38
CA LYS A 412 4.71 -7.79 21.02
C LYS A 412 5.04 -8.34 19.63
N GLY A 413 5.68 -7.53 18.79
CA GLY A 413 6.06 -7.85 17.42
C GLY A 413 7.33 -8.70 17.33
N ASN A 414 8.19 -8.61 18.31
CA ASN A 414 9.40 -9.43 18.49
C ASN A 414 9.06 -10.67 19.33
#